data_de5c54ccdb6d69bf232881618a16d217
#
_entry.id   de5c54ccdb6d69bf232881618a16d217
#
_cell.length_a   1.000
_cell.length_b   1.000
_cell.length_c   1.000
_cell.angle_alpha   90.00
_cell.angle_beta   90.00
_cell.angle_gamma   90.00
#
_symmetry.space_group_name_H-M   'P 1'
#
loop_
_entity.id
_entity.type
_entity.pdbx_description
1 polymer ?
#
loop_
_entity_poly.entity_id
_entity_poly.type
_entity_poly.pdbx_seq_one_letter_code
_entity_poly.pdbx_strand_id
1 'polypeptide(L)'
;RDVERSRGLGDVYKRQPHDVAGLIRLMGGEKKFVSRLDTLFSMALPRKYYEKNEDIAEVSLVGGYVHGNEPSHHIPYLYAWTSQPWKTQYWLRTVMNRMYKNDIDGLGGNDDCGQMSAWYILSSMGFYPVCPGTDQYVLGAPYLPYMKVMLENGKTFEVKADKVSDKNRYVKSVKLNGKPYTKGFITQQDIMDGGTLTFEMTSSPNKKRVFNGTDRPYSLSSN
;
A
#
# COMPACT_ATOMS: atom_id res chain seq x y z
N ARG A 1 -24.95 -15.05 -1.34
CA ARG A 1 -25.19 -14.57 -2.70
C ARG A 1 -25.21 -13.05 -2.83
N ASP A 2 -25.57 -12.32 -1.76
CA ASP A 2 -25.56 -10.85 -1.75
C ASP A 2 -24.17 -10.26 -1.38
N VAL A 3 -23.28 -11.08 -0.89
CA VAL A 3 -21.88 -10.75 -0.58
C VAL A 3 -21.12 -10.29 -1.84
N GLU A 4 -21.40 -10.86 -3.00
CA GLU A 4 -20.77 -10.49 -4.27
C GLU A 4 -21.11 -9.05 -4.73
N ARG A 5 -22.27 -8.50 -4.35
CA ARG A 5 -22.67 -7.15 -4.77
C ARG A 5 -21.99 -6.05 -3.98
N SER A 6 -21.73 -6.25 -2.70
CA SER A 6 -20.98 -5.28 -1.87
C SER A 6 -19.49 -5.27 -2.22
N ARG A 7 -18.94 -6.41 -2.64
CA ARG A 7 -17.55 -6.55 -3.12
C ARG A 7 -17.32 -5.86 -4.46
N GLY A 8 -18.37 -5.65 -5.29
CA GLY A 8 -18.25 -5.11 -6.63
C GLY A 8 -17.80 -3.65 -6.73
N LEU A 9 -18.03 -2.83 -5.72
CA LEU A 9 -17.75 -1.39 -5.79
C LEU A 9 -16.29 -1.02 -5.47
N GLY A 10 -15.59 -1.81 -4.65
CA GLY A 10 -14.21 -1.56 -4.25
C GLY A 10 -13.19 -2.46 -4.94
N ASP A 11 -13.40 -3.75 -4.86
CA ASP A 11 -12.42 -4.79 -5.18
C ASP A 11 -12.51 -5.27 -6.63
N VAL A 12 -13.72 -5.53 -7.17
CA VAL A 12 -13.86 -6.12 -8.52
C VAL A 12 -13.36 -5.16 -9.59
N TYR A 13 -13.76 -3.89 -9.55
CA TYR A 13 -13.35 -2.90 -10.56
C TYR A 13 -11.90 -2.45 -10.45
N LYS A 14 -11.20 -2.76 -9.35
CA LYS A 14 -9.79 -2.40 -9.14
C LYS A 14 -8.88 -3.62 -9.04
N ARG A 15 -9.42 -4.83 -9.23
CA ARG A 15 -8.69 -6.09 -9.14
C ARG A 15 -7.88 -6.37 -10.41
N GLN A 16 -7.00 -5.43 -10.75
CA GLN A 16 -6.05 -5.59 -11.85
C GLN A 16 -4.64 -5.19 -11.39
N PRO A 17 -4.10 -5.88 -10.36
CA PRO A 17 -2.78 -5.54 -9.82
C PRO A 17 -1.65 -5.77 -10.84
N HIS A 18 -1.89 -6.63 -11.85
CA HIS A 18 -0.94 -6.91 -12.92
C HIS A 18 -0.89 -5.82 -14.00
N ASP A 19 -1.92 -4.98 -14.14
CA ASP A 19 -1.98 -3.92 -15.15
C ASP A 19 -2.66 -2.63 -14.67
N VAL A 20 -2.02 -1.96 -13.73
CA VAL A 20 -2.53 -0.70 -13.18
C VAL A 20 -2.55 0.43 -14.23
N ALA A 21 -1.56 0.47 -15.13
CA ALA A 21 -1.54 1.46 -16.22
C ALA A 21 -2.70 1.23 -17.19
N GLY A 22 -3.02 -0.02 -17.53
CA GLY A 22 -4.20 -0.37 -18.31
C GLY A 22 -5.50 0.02 -17.61
N LEU A 23 -5.60 -0.25 -16.30
CA LEU A 23 -6.75 0.16 -15.51
C LEU A 23 -6.95 1.68 -15.52
N ILE A 24 -5.88 2.46 -15.38
CA ILE A 24 -5.91 3.93 -15.48
C ILE A 24 -6.48 4.37 -16.85
N ARG A 25 -6.03 3.74 -17.94
CA ARG A 25 -6.54 4.05 -19.29
C ARG A 25 -8.03 3.68 -19.42
N LEU A 26 -8.42 2.49 -18.99
CA LEU A 26 -9.82 2.01 -19.03
C LEU A 26 -10.76 2.91 -18.23
N MET A 27 -10.29 3.49 -17.13
CA MET A 27 -11.06 4.44 -16.33
C MET A 27 -11.12 5.86 -16.91
N GLY A 28 -10.53 6.08 -18.08
CA GLY A 28 -10.53 7.37 -18.78
C GLY A 28 -9.45 8.34 -18.30
N GLY A 29 -8.31 7.79 -17.88
CA GLY A 29 -7.09 8.53 -17.54
C GLY A 29 -6.90 8.80 -16.05
N GLU A 30 -5.71 9.28 -15.74
CA GLU A 30 -5.23 9.44 -14.35
C GLU A 30 -6.16 10.32 -13.49
N LYS A 31 -6.64 11.44 -14.03
CA LYS A 31 -7.51 12.36 -13.26
C LYS A 31 -8.78 11.67 -12.77
N LYS A 32 -9.45 10.90 -13.64
CA LYS A 32 -10.65 10.15 -13.27
C LYS A 32 -10.33 9.01 -12.31
N PHE A 33 -9.22 8.30 -12.55
CA PHE A 33 -8.74 7.22 -11.69
C PHE A 33 -8.48 7.72 -10.26
N VAL A 34 -7.69 8.78 -10.10
CA VAL A 34 -7.39 9.38 -8.79
C VAL A 34 -8.67 9.88 -8.12
N SER A 35 -9.56 10.55 -8.84
CA SER A 35 -10.85 11.01 -8.29
C SER A 35 -11.68 9.84 -7.75
N ARG A 36 -11.71 8.70 -8.45
CA ARG A 36 -12.42 7.50 -7.96
C ARG A 36 -11.77 6.85 -6.74
N LEU A 37 -10.44 6.83 -6.68
CA LEU A 37 -9.73 6.37 -5.48
C LEU A 37 -10.00 7.30 -4.29
N ASP A 38 -9.94 8.61 -4.51
CA ASP A 38 -10.24 9.60 -3.47
C ASP A 38 -11.67 9.44 -2.96
N THR A 39 -12.63 9.25 -3.87
CA THR A 39 -14.03 8.98 -3.49
C THR A 39 -14.14 7.71 -2.66
N LEU A 40 -13.48 6.61 -3.07
CA LEU A 40 -13.52 5.35 -2.33
C LEU A 40 -13.09 5.54 -0.87
N PHE A 41 -11.99 6.25 -0.63
CA PHE A 41 -11.46 6.45 0.72
C PHE A 41 -12.21 7.51 1.54
N SER A 42 -12.99 8.40 0.91
CA SER A 42 -13.67 9.51 1.57
C SER A 42 -15.19 9.36 1.66
N MET A 43 -15.80 8.46 0.88
CA MET A 43 -17.25 8.28 0.87
C MET A 43 -17.76 7.76 2.21
N ALA A 44 -18.94 8.20 2.62
CA ALA A 44 -19.68 7.54 3.69
C ALA A 44 -20.38 6.31 3.13
N LEU A 45 -19.98 5.12 3.56
CA LEU A 45 -20.67 3.88 3.20
C LEU A 45 -21.88 3.71 4.13
N PRO A 46 -23.13 3.79 3.62
CA PRO A 46 -24.32 3.59 4.46
C PRO A 46 -24.32 2.20 5.09
N ARG A 47 -24.66 2.12 6.39
CA ARG A 47 -24.64 0.89 7.18
C ARG A 47 -25.43 -0.26 6.54
N LYS A 48 -26.53 0.04 5.85
CA LYS A 48 -27.36 -0.96 5.13
C LYS A 48 -26.56 -1.82 4.11
N TYR A 49 -25.39 -1.38 3.67
CA TYR A 49 -24.55 -2.13 2.71
C TYR A 49 -23.60 -3.13 3.37
N TYR A 50 -23.37 -3.03 4.68
CA TYR A 50 -22.45 -3.92 5.40
C TYR A 50 -23.03 -4.51 6.71
N GLU A 51 -24.17 -4.02 7.24
CA GLU A 51 -24.73 -4.47 8.52
C GLU A 51 -25.11 -5.95 8.58
N LYS A 52 -25.29 -6.59 7.43
CA LYS A 52 -25.61 -8.03 7.30
C LYS A 52 -24.41 -8.88 6.87
N ASN A 53 -23.24 -8.28 6.81
CA ASN A 53 -22.04 -8.98 6.41
C ASN A 53 -21.15 -9.18 7.63
N GLU A 54 -21.04 -10.43 8.07
CA GLU A 54 -20.23 -10.83 9.23
C GLU A 54 -18.73 -10.57 9.05
N ASP A 55 -18.28 -10.53 7.78
CA ASP A 55 -16.87 -10.29 7.43
C ASP A 55 -16.50 -8.79 7.37
N ILE A 56 -17.48 -7.88 7.48
CA ILE A 56 -17.24 -6.44 7.38
C ILE A 56 -17.65 -5.75 8.66
N ALA A 57 -16.70 -5.57 9.57
CA ALA A 57 -16.89 -4.71 10.73
C ALA A 57 -16.71 -3.23 10.34
N GLU A 58 -17.45 -2.33 10.99
CA GLU A 58 -17.32 -0.88 10.78
C GLU A 58 -15.89 -0.39 11.04
N VAL A 59 -15.21 -1.02 12.00
CA VAL A 59 -13.79 -0.73 12.31
C VAL A 59 -12.85 -1.07 11.16
N SER A 60 -13.23 -1.96 10.24
CA SER A 60 -12.43 -2.36 9.06
C SER A 60 -12.64 -1.48 7.83
N LEU A 61 -13.37 -0.36 7.98
CA LEU A 61 -13.70 0.55 6.89
C LEU A 61 -12.92 1.86 6.95
N VAL A 62 -12.42 2.29 5.79
CA VAL A 62 -11.99 3.67 5.53
C VAL A 62 -12.77 4.20 4.33
N GLY A 63 -13.83 4.92 4.59
CA GLY A 63 -14.80 5.27 3.56
C GLY A 63 -15.51 4.02 3.04
N GLY A 64 -15.40 3.76 1.75
CA GLY A 64 -15.86 2.53 1.10
C GLY A 64 -14.76 1.48 0.91
N TYR A 65 -13.54 1.73 1.42
CA TYR A 65 -12.43 0.79 1.39
C TYR A 65 -12.56 -0.21 2.54
N VAL A 66 -12.60 -1.49 2.22
CA VAL A 66 -12.74 -2.60 3.18
C VAL A 66 -11.38 -3.27 3.33
N HIS A 67 -10.65 -2.95 4.40
CA HIS A 67 -9.31 -3.51 4.61
C HIS A 67 -9.34 -4.97 5.07
N GLY A 68 -10.31 -5.35 5.85
CA GLY A 68 -10.48 -6.73 6.31
C GLY A 68 -10.82 -7.75 5.22
N ASN A 69 -10.81 -7.35 3.94
CA ASN A 69 -10.99 -8.21 2.78
C ASN A 69 -9.73 -8.14 1.89
N GLU A 70 -8.98 -9.23 1.81
CA GLU A 70 -7.63 -9.32 1.22
C GLU A 70 -7.55 -8.85 -0.24
N PRO A 71 -8.56 -9.10 -1.11
CA PRO A 71 -8.52 -8.60 -2.48
C PRO A 71 -8.39 -7.08 -2.59
N SER A 72 -8.60 -6.33 -1.50
CA SER A 72 -8.47 -4.87 -1.46
C SER A 72 -7.10 -4.37 -0.99
N HIS A 73 -6.22 -5.24 -0.48
CA HIS A 73 -4.93 -4.87 0.14
C HIS A 73 -3.99 -4.07 -0.76
N HIS A 74 -4.07 -4.24 -2.08
CA HIS A 74 -3.27 -3.50 -3.05
C HIS A 74 -3.79 -2.06 -3.31
N ILE A 75 -5.06 -1.78 -2.99
CA ILE A 75 -5.73 -0.52 -3.38
C ILE A 75 -5.03 0.75 -2.85
N PRO A 76 -4.58 0.83 -1.58
CA PRO A 76 -3.87 2.01 -1.10
C PRO A 76 -2.56 2.30 -1.86
N TYR A 77 -1.97 1.30 -2.49
CA TYR A 77 -0.74 1.43 -3.28
C TYR A 77 -0.98 1.95 -4.70
N LEU A 78 -2.21 1.92 -5.22
CA LEU A 78 -2.51 2.27 -6.61
C LEU A 78 -2.13 3.71 -7.00
N TYR A 79 -2.01 4.61 -6.05
CA TYR A 79 -1.53 5.97 -6.31
C TYR A 79 -0.05 6.02 -6.75
N ALA A 80 0.73 4.95 -6.53
CA ALA A 80 2.13 4.88 -6.97
C ALA A 80 2.30 4.96 -8.50
N TRP A 81 1.25 4.62 -9.26
CA TRP A 81 1.23 4.73 -10.73
C TRP A 81 0.75 6.10 -11.24
N THR A 82 0.51 7.05 -10.35
CA THR A 82 -0.04 8.37 -10.66
C THR A 82 0.95 9.49 -10.32
N SER A 83 0.60 10.72 -10.64
CA SER A 83 1.34 11.92 -10.21
C SER A 83 1.21 12.22 -8.71
N GLN A 84 0.48 11.37 -7.95
CA GLN A 84 0.19 11.61 -6.54
C GLN A 84 0.59 10.43 -5.61
N PRO A 85 1.80 9.86 -5.71
CA PRO A 85 2.22 8.71 -4.90
C PRO A 85 2.23 8.99 -3.40
N TRP A 86 2.30 10.27 -2.99
CA TRP A 86 2.20 10.69 -1.61
C TRP A 86 0.85 10.31 -0.96
N LYS A 87 -0.21 10.08 -1.73
CA LYS A 87 -1.50 9.61 -1.22
C LYS A 87 -1.42 8.16 -0.75
N THR A 88 -0.62 7.31 -1.41
CA THR A 88 -0.30 5.96 -0.87
C THR A 88 0.21 6.08 0.57
N GLN A 89 1.17 6.95 0.83
CA GLN A 89 1.79 7.13 2.15
C GLN A 89 0.77 7.60 3.20
N TYR A 90 -0.13 8.49 2.81
CA TYR A 90 -1.21 8.97 3.66
C TYR A 90 -2.19 7.85 4.03
N TRP A 91 -2.67 7.11 3.04
CA TRP A 91 -3.69 6.07 3.27
C TRP A 91 -3.13 4.86 4.00
N LEU A 92 -1.90 4.43 3.71
CA LEU A 92 -1.24 3.36 4.45
C LEU A 92 -1.15 3.69 5.94
N ARG A 93 -0.69 4.89 6.29
CA ARG A 93 -0.65 5.33 7.70
C ARG A 93 -2.04 5.35 8.34
N THR A 94 -3.04 5.81 7.60
CA THR A 94 -4.43 5.86 8.07
C THR A 94 -4.97 4.46 8.33
N VAL A 95 -4.75 3.52 7.41
CA VAL A 95 -5.16 2.12 7.55
C VAL A 95 -4.46 1.48 8.75
N MET A 96 -3.13 1.58 8.84
CA MET A 96 -2.37 0.99 9.94
C MET A 96 -2.83 1.52 11.31
N ASN A 97 -3.05 2.83 11.44
CA ASN A 97 -3.50 3.43 12.71
C ASN A 97 -4.93 3.03 13.10
N ARG A 98 -5.80 2.75 12.14
CA ARG A 98 -7.21 2.46 12.41
C ARG A 98 -7.52 0.98 12.54
N MET A 99 -6.83 0.14 11.76
CA MET A 99 -7.19 -1.26 11.55
C MET A 99 -6.34 -2.24 12.36
N TYR A 100 -5.23 -1.75 12.94
CA TYR A 100 -4.31 -2.59 13.71
C TYR A 100 -4.11 -2.00 15.09
N LYS A 101 -4.26 -2.85 16.12
CA LYS A 101 -4.12 -2.47 17.52
C LYS A 101 -3.26 -3.49 18.24
N ASN A 102 -2.61 -3.08 19.32
CA ASN A 102 -1.90 -3.99 20.23
C ASN A 102 -2.91 -4.58 21.24
N ASP A 103 -3.78 -5.46 20.74
CA ASP A 103 -4.82 -6.13 21.50
C ASP A 103 -5.05 -7.53 20.93
N ILE A 104 -5.75 -8.39 21.68
CA ILE A 104 -6.12 -9.75 21.24
C ILE A 104 -7.04 -9.69 20.01
N ASP A 105 -7.91 -8.68 19.92
CA ASP A 105 -8.78 -8.37 18.78
C ASP A 105 -8.18 -7.25 17.91
N GLY A 106 -6.85 -7.26 17.76
CA GLY A 106 -6.09 -6.16 17.15
C GLY A 106 -6.19 -6.04 15.64
N LEU A 107 -6.80 -6.99 14.94
CA LEU A 107 -6.97 -6.98 13.49
C LEU A 107 -8.36 -6.44 13.11
N GLY A 108 -8.41 -5.61 12.08
CA GLY A 108 -9.65 -5.07 11.54
C GLY A 108 -10.42 -6.03 10.62
N GLY A 109 -10.20 -7.33 10.73
CA GLY A 109 -10.82 -8.40 9.96
C GLY A 109 -10.18 -9.74 10.28
N ASN A 110 -10.57 -10.80 9.57
CA ASN A 110 -9.96 -12.13 9.70
C ASN A 110 -8.52 -12.09 9.20
N ASP A 111 -7.61 -12.80 9.86
CA ASP A 111 -6.20 -12.83 9.45
C ASP A 111 -5.96 -13.64 8.15
N ASP A 112 -6.88 -14.56 7.84
CA ASP A 112 -6.89 -15.37 6.62
C ASP A 112 -5.52 -15.96 6.26
N CYS A 113 -5.11 -16.92 7.07
CA CYS A 113 -3.81 -17.63 6.94
C CYS A 113 -2.59 -16.70 7.03
N GLY A 114 -2.71 -15.61 7.78
CA GLY A 114 -1.61 -14.66 7.98
C GLY A 114 -1.55 -13.51 6.97
N GLN A 115 -2.54 -13.36 6.09
CA GLN A 115 -2.53 -12.33 5.05
C GLN A 115 -2.61 -10.92 5.62
N MET A 116 -3.47 -10.66 6.62
CA MET A 116 -3.57 -9.38 7.30
C MET A 116 -2.28 -9.03 8.05
N SER A 117 -1.73 -10.00 8.77
CA SER A 117 -0.46 -9.86 9.49
C SER A 117 0.70 -9.59 8.54
N ALA A 118 0.79 -10.33 7.43
CA ALA A 118 1.83 -10.14 6.41
C ALA A 118 1.73 -8.77 5.75
N TRP A 119 0.51 -8.31 5.44
CA TRP A 119 0.31 -6.96 4.91
C TRP A 119 0.82 -5.89 5.87
N TYR A 120 0.47 -6.01 7.16
CA TYR A 120 0.92 -5.07 8.19
C TYR A 120 2.45 -5.05 8.32
N ILE A 121 3.09 -6.21 8.39
CA ILE A 121 4.55 -6.33 8.52
C ILE A 121 5.24 -5.68 7.31
N LEU A 122 4.89 -6.08 6.10
CA LEU A 122 5.50 -5.57 4.88
C LEU A 122 5.23 -4.07 4.69
N SER A 123 3.98 -3.62 4.89
CA SER A 123 3.63 -2.21 4.80
C SER A 123 4.31 -1.37 5.88
N SER A 124 4.54 -1.92 7.08
CA SER A 124 5.31 -1.27 8.15
C SER A 124 6.79 -1.11 7.81
N MET A 125 7.33 -2.01 6.98
CA MET A 125 8.66 -1.86 6.37
C MET A 125 8.69 -0.80 5.25
N GLY A 126 7.52 -0.36 4.77
CA GLY A 126 7.40 0.66 3.74
C GLY A 126 7.30 0.14 2.31
N PHE A 127 6.95 -1.13 2.09
CA PHE A 127 6.75 -1.71 0.76
C PHE A 127 5.76 -2.89 0.79
N TYR A 128 5.22 -3.25 -0.39
CA TYR A 128 4.27 -4.36 -0.51
C TYR A 128 4.28 -4.96 -1.92
N PRO A 129 4.16 -6.29 -2.10
CA PRO A 129 4.11 -6.94 -3.40
C PRO A 129 2.71 -6.78 -4.02
N VAL A 130 2.47 -5.65 -4.70
CA VAL A 130 1.15 -5.30 -5.28
C VAL A 130 0.76 -6.24 -6.41
N CYS A 131 1.72 -6.64 -7.25
CA CYS A 131 1.50 -7.53 -8.39
C CYS A 131 2.15 -8.90 -8.14
N PRO A 132 1.39 -9.91 -7.71
CA PRO A 132 1.89 -11.28 -7.61
C PRO A 132 2.46 -11.76 -8.97
N GLY A 133 3.60 -12.46 -8.94
CA GLY A 133 4.29 -12.95 -10.14
C GLY A 133 5.33 -11.98 -10.72
N THR A 134 5.50 -10.80 -10.12
CA THR A 134 6.66 -9.95 -10.36
C THR A 134 7.63 -10.02 -9.17
N ASP A 135 8.87 -9.57 -9.39
CA ASP A 135 9.90 -9.47 -8.35
C ASP A 135 9.85 -8.13 -7.60
N GLN A 136 8.82 -7.29 -7.85
CA GLN A 136 8.74 -5.92 -7.35
C GLN A 136 7.88 -5.78 -6.11
N TYR A 137 8.38 -5.00 -5.16
CA TYR A 137 7.66 -4.51 -3.99
C TYR A 137 7.48 -2.99 -4.12
N VAL A 138 6.25 -2.55 -4.26
CA VAL A 138 5.92 -1.11 -4.42
C VAL A 138 6.19 -0.36 -3.13
N LEU A 139 6.88 0.77 -3.23
CA LEU A 139 7.20 1.60 -2.08
C LEU A 139 5.99 2.39 -1.59
N GLY A 140 5.74 2.30 -0.29
CA GLY A 140 4.80 3.11 0.47
C GLY A 140 5.53 4.08 1.40
N ALA A 141 5.26 3.96 2.70
CA ALA A 141 5.96 4.69 3.76
C ALA A 141 6.09 3.79 5.01
N PRO A 142 7.27 3.68 5.60
CA PRO A 142 7.47 2.86 6.79
C PRO A 142 6.66 3.40 7.98
N TYR A 143 6.27 2.48 8.86
CA TYR A 143 5.53 2.78 10.08
C TYR A 143 6.45 2.88 11.29
N LEU A 144 7.48 2.02 11.32
CA LEU A 144 8.45 1.92 12.42
C LEU A 144 9.79 2.57 12.05
N PRO A 145 10.54 3.09 13.03
CA PRO A 145 11.82 3.76 12.77
C PRO A 145 12.92 2.81 12.29
N TYR A 146 12.82 1.53 12.67
CA TYR A 146 13.81 0.51 12.32
C TYR A 146 13.16 -0.86 12.26
N MET A 147 13.48 -1.61 11.20
CA MET A 147 13.17 -3.03 11.08
C MET A 147 14.35 -3.77 10.44
N LYS A 148 14.54 -5.03 10.82
CA LYS A 148 15.61 -5.89 10.32
C LYS A 148 15.07 -7.26 9.96
N VAL A 149 15.41 -7.74 8.78
CA VAL A 149 15.12 -9.09 8.30
C VAL A 149 16.43 -9.87 8.22
N MET A 150 16.48 -11.01 8.87
CA MET A 150 17.56 -11.99 8.72
C MET A 150 17.17 -12.94 7.60
N LEU A 151 17.99 -13.01 6.58
CA LEU A 151 17.73 -13.80 5.38
C LEU A 151 18.35 -15.20 5.51
N GLU A 152 17.74 -16.19 4.86
CA GLU A 152 18.23 -17.57 4.89
C GLU A 152 19.66 -17.72 4.32
N ASN A 153 20.07 -16.83 3.42
CA ASN A 153 21.42 -16.77 2.86
C ASN A 153 22.47 -16.16 3.82
N GLY A 154 22.11 -15.92 5.08
CA GLY A 154 22.97 -15.34 6.12
C GLY A 154 23.13 -13.80 6.04
N LYS A 155 22.59 -13.15 5.02
CA LYS A 155 22.60 -11.69 4.90
C LYS A 155 21.47 -11.06 5.73
N THR A 156 21.51 -9.75 5.87
CA THR A 156 20.46 -8.98 6.52
C THR A 156 19.98 -7.85 5.65
N PHE A 157 18.68 -7.61 5.66
CA PHE A 157 18.07 -6.44 5.04
C PHE A 157 17.49 -5.55 6.12
N GLU A 158 17.91 -4.30 6.17
CA GLU A 158 17.47 -3.32 7.17
C GLU A 158 16.62 -2.23 6.52
N VAL A 159 15.59 -1.80 7.22
CA VAL A 159 14.83 -0.60 6.89
C VAL A 159 15.01 0.42 8.00
N LYS A 160 15.39 1.65 7.65
CA LYS A 160 15.55 2.78 8.54
C LYS A 160 14.63 3.92 8.09
N ALA A 161 13.91 4.50 9.02
CA ALA A 161 12.99 5.60 8.75
C ALA A 161 13.28 6.78 9.67
N ASP A 162 14.15 7.67 9.21
CA ASP A 162 14.55 8.84 9.98
C ASP A 162 13.38 9.79 10.21
N LYS A 163 13.13 10.14 11.48
CA LYS A 163 12.07 11.05 11.92
C LYS A 163 10.64 10.54 11.67
N VAL A 164 10.43 9.24 11.47
CA VAL A 164 9.08 8.69 11.31
C VAL A 164 8.23 8.98 12.56
N SER A 165 6.98 9.40 12.35
CA SER A 165 5.98 9.64 13.40
C SER A 165 4.61 9.79 12.74
N ASP A 166 3.55 9.93 13.54
CA ASP A 166 2.21 10.20 12.99
C ASP A 166 2.14 11.49 12.19
N LYS A 167 2.92 12.50 12.57
CA LYS A 167 3.04 13.76 11.83
C LYS A 167 3.93 13.57 10.59
N ASN A 168 5.08 12.92 10.74
CA ASN A 168 6.05 12.71 9.66
C ASN A 168 5.74 11.38 8.95
N ARG A 169 4.65 11.35 8.20
CA ARG A 169 4.13 10.18 7.50
C ARG A 169 4.49 10.12 6.01
N TYR A 170 5.08 11.19 5.48
CA TYR A 170 5.44 11.27 4.06
C TYR A 170 6.92 11.03 3.85
N VAL A 171 7.25 10.47 2.69
CA VAL A 171 8.63 10.20 2.27
C VAL A 171 9.19 11.41 1.55
N LYS A 172 10.25 12.01 2.09
CA LYS A 172 11.01 13.08 1.46
C LYS A 172 11.99 12.52 0.44
N SER A 173 12.80 11.53 0.83
CA SER A 173 13.78 10.85 -0.02
C SER A 173 13.98 9.40 0.41
N VAL A 174 14.52 8.59 -0.50
CA VAL A 174 14.88 7.19 -0.25
C VAL A 174 16.32 6.97 -0.67
N LYS A 175 17.03 6.13 0.07
CA LYS A 175 18.36 5.64 -0.27
C LYS A 175 18.40 4.12 -0.16
N LEU A 176 19.05 3.46 -1.09
CA LEU A 176 19.39 2.05 -1.01
C LEU A 176 20.91 1.94 -0.89
N ASN A 177 21.39 1.32 0.19
CA ASN A 177 22.81 1.18 0.49
C ASN A 177 23.57 2.53 0.42
N GLY A 178 22.95 3.58 1.00
CA GLY A 178 23.52 4.93 1.04
C GLY A 178 23.39 5.75 -0.26
N LYS A 179 23.01 5.13 -1.38
CA LYS A 179 22.86 5.82 -2.68
C LYS A 179 21.42 6.32 -2.86
N PRO A 180 21.18 7.50 -3.45
CA PRO A 180 19.86 7.98 -3.79
C PRO A 180 19.08 6.96 -4.61
N TYR A 181 17.80 6.75 -4.24
CA TYR A 181 16.93 5.76 -4.87
C TYR A 181 15.65 6.41 -5.38
N THR A 182 15.46 6.44 -6.69
CA THR A 182 14.39 7.18 -7.36
C THR A 182 13.17 6.32 -7.67
N LYS A 183 13.36 5.00 -7.78
CA LYS A 183 12.30 4.06 -8.14
C LYS A 183 11.15 4.06 -7.15
N GLY A 184 9.95 3.75 -7.66
CA GLY A 184 8.73 3.55 -6.87
C GLY A 184 8.60 2.13 -6.29
N PHE A 185 9.61 1.29 -6.43
CA PHE A 185 9.63 -0.11 -5.99
C PHE A 185 11.05 -0.54 -5.65
N ILE A 186 11.18 -1.62 -4.87
CA ILE A 186 12.41 -2.41 -4.74
C ILE A 186 12.15 -3.81 -5.28
N THR A 187 13.22 -4.54 -5.64
CA THR A 187 13.11 -5.90 -6.16
C THR A 187 13.38 -6.95 -5.07
N GLN A 188 12.93 -8.16 -5.30
CA GLN A 188 13.30 -9.31 -4.47
C GLN A 188 14.83 -9.46 -4.38
N GLN A 189 15.55 -9.19 -5.49
CA GLN A 189 16.99 -9.25 -5.51
C GLN A 189 17.62 -8.19 -4.60
N ASP A 190 17.10 -6.93 -4.61
CA ASP A 190 17.57 -5.88 -3.71
C ASP A 190 17.48 -6.31 -2.24
N ILE A 191 16.41 -7.04 -1.88
CA ILE A 191 16.24 -7.58 -0.52
C ILE A 191 17.23 -8.72 -0.26
N MET A 192 17.31 -9.69 -1.17
CA MET A 192 18.14 -10.91 -1.01
C MET A 192 19.65 -10.59 -1.02
N ASP A 193 20.06 -9.51 -1.66
CA ASP A 193 21.44 -9.02 -1.60
C ASP A 193 21.80 -8.46 -0.22
N GLY A 194 20.81 -8.16 0.59
CA GLY A 194 20.98 -7.55 1.90
C GLY A 194 21.27 -6.05 1.80
N GLY A 195 21.52 -5.42 2.93
CA GLY A 195 21.85 -3.99 2.99
C GLY A 195 20.79 -3.16 3.69
N THR A 196 20.73 -1.87 3.34
CA THR A 196 19.88 -0.92 4.07
C THR A 196 19.06 -0.05 3.11
N LEU A 197 17.74 -0.08 3.30
CA LEU A 197 16.79 0.86 2.71
C LEU A 197 16.50 1.96 3.72
N THR A 198 16.84 3.20 3.40
CA THR A 198 16.66 4.35 4.30
C THR A 198 15.63 5.31 3.74
N PHE A 199 14.65 5.66 4.55
CA PHE A 199 13.64 6.67 4.26
C PHE A 199 13.89 7.92 5.09
N GLU A 200 13.98 9.08 4.47
CA GLU A 200 13.89 10.37 5.15
C GLU A 200 12.41 10.79 5.19
N MET A 201 11.86 10.88 6.40
CA MET A 201 10.44 11.17 6.57
C MET A 201 10.18 12.67 6.82
N THR A 202 8.97 13.13 6.45
CA THR A 202 8.55 14.53 6.57
C THR A 202 7.05 14.65 6.88
N SER A 203 6.67 15.81 7.44
CA SER A 203 5.26 16.12 7.73
C SER A 203 4.47 16.63 6.51
N SER A 204 5.14 16.98 5.43
CA SER A 204 4.51 17.52 4.22
C SER A 204 4.68 16.58 3.03
N PRO A 205 3.63 16.40 2.19
CA PRO A 205 3.71 15.52 1.04
C PRO A 205 4.74 16.03 0.02
N ASN A 206 5.64 15.15 -0.41
CA ASN A 206 6.57 15.45 -1.50
C ASN A 206 5.89 15.26 -2.86
N LYS A 207 5.23 16.31 -3.36
CA LYS A 207 4.52 16.29 -4.64
C LYS A 207 5.43 16.21 -5.87
N LYS A 208 6.76 16.41 -5.68
CA LYS A 208 7.75 16.31 -6.76
C LYS A 208 8.25 14.87 -6.94
N ARG A 209 8.05 13.99 -5.96
CA ARG A 209 8.43 12.57 -6.05
C ARG A 209 7.36 11.81 -6.84
N VAL A 210 7.52 11.78 -8.15
CA VAL A 210 6.65 11.06 -9.10
C VAL A 210 7.51 10.02 -9.82
N PHE A 211 6.93 8.86 -10.11
CA PHE A 211 7.65 7.76 -10.77
C PHE A 211 7.30 7.72 -12.26
N ASN A 212 8.31 7.81 -13.11
CA ASN A 212 8.16 7.82 -14.56
C ASN A 212 9.10 6.80 -15.21
N GLY A 213 8.75 6.31 -16.40
CA GLY A 213 9.56 5.36 -17.14
C GLY A 213 9.94 4.14 -16.30
N THR A 214 11.21 3.82 -16.22
CA THR A 214 11.77 2.67 -15.48
C THR A 214 11.69 2.80 -13.96
N ASP A 215 11.38 3.98 -13.43
CA ASP A 215 11.19 4.21 -12.00
C ASP A 215 9.76 3.91 -11.54
N ARG A 216 8.80 3.77 -12.47
CA ARG A 216 7.43 3.39 -12.19
C ARG A 216 7.34 1.90 -11.86
N PRO A 217 6.51 1.49 -10.89
CA PRO A 217 6.27 0.07 -10.65
C PRO A 217 5.70 -0.63 -11.89
N TYR A 218 5.92 -1.95 -11.96
CA TYR A 218 5.47 -2.78 -13.07
C TYR A 218 3.99 -2.61 -13.39
N SER A 219 3.68 -2.65 -14.67
CA SER A 219 2.33 -2.81 -15.21
C SER A 219 2.43 -3.45 -16.58
N LEU A 220 1.60 -4.46 -16.86
CA LEU A 220 1.68 -5.26 -18.09
C LEU A 220 1.66 -4.40 -19.37
N SER A 221 0.89 -3.34 -19.39
CA SER A 221 0.75 -2.45 -20.54
C SER A 221 1.49 -1.11 -20.35
N SER A 222 2.50 -1.07 -19.48
CA SER A 222 3.47 0.04 -19.42
C SER A 222 4.52 -0.17 -20.51
N ASN A 223 4.24 0.32 -21.68
CA ASN A 223 5.26 0.56 -22.73
C ASN A 223 5.40 2.05 -22.97
#